data_6420be51790cfdc855f99248b27c62cd
#
_entry.id   6420be51790cfdc855f99248b27c62cd
#
_cell.length_a   1.000
_cell.length_b   1.000
_cell.length_c   1.000
_cell.angle_alpha   90.00
_cell.angle_beta   90.00
_cell.angle_gamma   90.00
#
_symmetry.space_group_name_H-M   'P 1'
#
loop_
_entity.id
_entity.type
_entity.pdbx_description
1 polymer ?
#
loop_
_entity_poly.entity_id
_entity_poly.type
_entity_poly.pdbx_seq_one_letter_code
_entity_poly.pdbx_strand_id
1 'polypeptide(L)'
;MITHLCGDLTPGDRQKIMTICTIDVHARDVVAKLITQKIDNSQAFLWLSQLRHRWDDVKNQCYVNICDAQFTYSYEYLGNTPRLVITPLTDRCYITLTQSLHLNMSGAPAGPAGTGKTETTKDLGRALGIMVYVFNCSEQMDYKVSFLIDFRFCDYMSWNFCSIKPVILVILNNMLLRI
;
A
#
# COMPACT_ATOMS: atom_id res chain seq x y z
N MET A 1 11.10 21.02 -9.87
CA MET A 1 10.81 20.51 -8.51
C MET A 1 12.01 20.58 -7.56
N ILE A 2 13.17 19.98 -7.91
CA ILE A 2 14.37 19.99 -7.04
C ILE A 2 14.81 21.41 -6.67
N THR A 3 14.75 22.35 -7.60
CA THR A 3 15.06 23.78 -7.35
C THR A 3 14.14 24.44 -6.32
N HIS A 4 12.87 24.01 -6.23
CA HIS A 4 11.93 24.50 -5.22
C HIS A 4 12.26 23.97 -3.82
N LEU A 5 12.87 22.78 -3.69
CA LEU A 5 13.28 22.23 -2.39
C LEU A 5 14.40 23.03 -1.73
N CYS A 6 15.19 23.77 -2.52
CA CYS A 6 16.29 24.61 -2.05
C CYS A 6 15.82 26.00 -1.58
N GLY A 7 14.54 26.34 -1.77
CA GLY A 7 13.97 27.62 -1.35
C GLY A 7 13.38 27.59 0.06
N ASP A 8 12.91 28.74 0.53
CA ASP A 8 12.19 28.89 1.78
C ASP A 8 10.77 28.35 1.65
N LEU A 9 10.57 27.13 2.15
CA LEU A 9 9.29 26.42 2.12
C LEU A 9 8.73 26.21 3.52
N THR A 10 7.42 26.25 3.65
CA THR A 10 6.78 25.79 4.88
C THR A 10 7.04 24.29 5.08
N PRO A 11 7.05 23.77 6.32
CA PRO A 11 7.25 22.32 6.57
C PRO A 11 6.24 21.46 5.81
N GLY A 12 4.98 21.89 5.70
CA GLY A 12 3.94 21.18 4.97
C GLY A 12 4.17 21.14 3.45
N ASP A 13 4.61 22.24 2.85
CA ASP A 13 4.89 22.29 1.42
C ASP A 13 6.15 21.51 1.07
N ARG A 14 7.17 21.53 1.94
CA ARG A 14 8.36 20.69 1.80
C ARG A 14 7.99 19.21 1.77
N GLN A 15 7.11 18.77 2.67
CA GLN A 15 6.63 17.38 2.70
C GLN A 15 5.86 17.01 1.43
N LYS A 16 4.99 17.88 0.92
CA LYS A 16 4.28 17.65 -0.35
C LYS A 16 5.24 17.45 -1.52
N ILE A 17 6.20 18.37 -1.66
CA ILE A 17 7.18 18.34 -2.76
C ILE A 17 8.05 17.07 -2.66
N MET A 18 8.50 16.70 -1.46
CA MET A 18 9.26 15.47 -1.24
C MET A 18 8.47 14.23 -1.65
N THR A 19 7.19 14.17 -1.30
CA THR A 19 6.29 13.06 -1.70
C THR A 19 6.17 12.96 -3.21
N ILE A 20 5.93 14.07 -3.90
CA ILE A 20 5.83 14.13 -5.37
C ILE A 20 7.15 13.73 -6.02
N CYS A 21 8.29 14.28 -5.53
CA CYS A 21 9.61 13.91 -6.05
C CYS A 21 9.89 12.41 -5.93
N THR A 22 9.51 11.78 -4.83
CA THR A 22 9.69 10.34 -4.64
C THR A 22 8.89 9.53 -5.68
N ILE A 23 7.65 9.92 -5.95
CA ILE A 23 6.80 9.29 -6.97
C ILE A 23 7.37 9.48 -8.37
N ASP A 24 7.78 10.71 -8.71
CA ASP A 24 8.30 11.03 -10.04
C ASP A 24 9.63 10.32 -10.33
N VAL A 25 10.52 10.22 -9.34
CA VAL A 25 11.78 9.49 -9.48
C VAL A 25 11.51 8.01 -9.75
N HIS A 26 10.57 7.40 -9.01
CA HIS A 26 10.18 6.01 -9.25
C HIS A 26 9.59 5.83 -10.65
N ALA A 27 8.66 6.69 -11.07
CA ALA A 27 8.05 6.64 -12.40
C ALA A 27 9.10 6.77 -13.51
N ARG A 28 10.05 7.69 -13.37
CA ARG A 28 11.18 7.85 -14.30
C ARG A 28 12.00 6.55 -14.42
N ASP A 29 12.33 5.94 -13.28
CA ASP A 29 13.19 4.75 -13.26
C ASP A 29 12.46 3.53 -13.86
N VAL A 30 11.16 3.42 -13.67
CA VAL A 30 10.31 2.39 -14.33
C VAL A 30 10.31 2.60 -15.84
N VAL A 31 10.07 3.82 -16.32
CA VAL A 31 10.08 4.13 -17.76
C VAL A 31 11.46 3.84 -18.37
N ALA A 32 12.54 4.23 -17.69
CA ALA A 32 13.91 3.95 -18.17
C ALA A 32 14.18 2.45 -18.31
N LYS A 33 13.69 1.62 -17.36
CA LYS A 33 13.79 0.16 -17.46
C LYS A 33 12.98 -0.40 -18.64
N LEU A 34 11.76 0.09 -18.85
CA LEU A 34 10.91 -0.34 -19.98
C LEU A 34 11.58 -0.04 -21.34
N ILE A 35 12.15 1.16 -21.48
CA ILE A 35 12.88 1.55 -22.69
C ILE A 35 14.11 0.67 -22.92
N THR A 36 14.91 0.45 -21.86
CA THR A 36 16.14 -0.38 -21.95
C THR A 36 15.82 -1.81 -22.38
N GLN A 37 14.69 -2.35 -21.92
CA GLN A 37 14.26 -3.70 -22.28
C GLN A 37 13.40 -3.76 -23.55
N LYS A 38 13.19 -2.63 -24.24
CA LYS A 38 12.39 -2.51 -25.48
C LYS A 38 11.01 -3.14 -25.35
N ILE A 39 10.32 -2.83 -24.27
CA ILE A 39 8.99 -3.36 -23.99
C ILE A 39 7.95 -2.48 -24.67
N ASP A 40 7.29 -3.02 -25.70
CA ASP A 40 6.24 -2.34 -26.48
C ASP A 40 4.84 -2.85 -26.16
N ASN A 41 4.73 -3.94 -25.38
CA ASN A 41 3.46 -4.60 -25.11
C ASN A 41 2.94 -4.24 -23.70
N SER A 42 1.69 -3.82 -23.65
CA SER A 42 0.98 -3.55 -22.39
C SER A 42 0.76 -4.80 -21.51
N GLN A 43 0.91 -6.00 -22.07
CA GLN A 43 0.80 -7.27 -21.35
C GLN A 43 2.15 -7.76 -20.80
N ALA A 44 3.23 -7.02 -21.04
CA ALA A 44 4.53 -7.40 -20.52
C ALA A 44 4.54 -7.39 -18.98
N PHE A 45 5.14 -8.43 -18.39
CA PHE A 45 5.17 -8.60 -16.93
C PHE A 45 5.80 -7.39 -16.22
N LEU A 46 6.83 -6.78 -16.77
CA LEU A 46 7.50 -5.61 -16.18
C LEU A 46 6.54 -4.41 -16.04
N TRP A 47 5.62 -4.25 -16.99
CA TRP A 47 4.56 -3.25 -16.91
C TRP A 47 3.43 -3.68 -15.95
N LEU A 48 2.98 -4.92 -16.03
CA LEU A 48 1.91 -5.44 -15.20
C LEU A 48 2.30 -5.52 -13.72
N SER A 49 3.56 -5.75 -13.41
CA SER A 49 4.08 -5.83 -12.04
C SER A 49 4.10 -4.49 -11.30
N GLN A 50 3.92 -3.38 -12.01
CA GLN A 50 3.82 -2.06 -11.39
C GLN A 50 2.41 -1.84 -10.85
N LEU A 51 2.34 -1.21 -9.67
CA LEU A 51 1.06 -0.80 -9.08
C LEU A 51 0.53 0.42 -9.83
N ARG A 52 -0.62 0.27 -10.48
CA ARG A 52 -1.18 1.26 -11.40
C ARG A 52 -2.60 1.64 -10.99
N HIS A 53 -2.87 2.93 -10.96
CA HIS A 53 -4.22 3.44 -10.77
C HIS A 53 -4.86 3.72 -12.13
N ARG A 54 -6.09 3.25 -12.31
CA ARG A 54 -6.88 3.44 -13.54
C ARG A 54 -8.26 3.98 -13.17
N TRP A 55 -8.63 5.08 -13.81
CA TRP A 55 -9.98 5.60 -13.72
C TRP A 55 -10.90 4.88 -14.73
N ASP A 56 -12.09 4.53 -14.29
CA ASP A 56 -13.14 3.92 -15.14
C ASP A 56 -14.29 4.93 -15.24
N ASP A 57 -14.45 5.52 -16.42
CA ASP A 57 -15.46 6.54 -16.68
C ASP A 57 -16.89 5.99 -16.63
N VAL A 58 -17.08 4.71 -16.95
CA VAL A 58 -18.41 4.08 -16.96
C VAL A 58 -18.92 3.87 -15.54
N LYS A 59 -18.04 3.42 -14.65
CA LYS A 59 -18.39 3.12 -13.26
C LYS A 59 -18.12 4.30 -12.32
N ASN A 60 -17.48 5.36 -12.80
CA ASN A 60 -17.02 6.50 -12.01
C ASN A 60 -16.21 6.06 -10.76
N GLN A 61 -15.29 5.12 -10.96
CA GLN A 61 -14.47 4.55 -9.89
C GLN A 61 -13.01 4.42 -10.30
N CYS A 62 -12.12 4.56 -9.31
CA CYS A 62 -10.72 4.29 -9.48
C CYS A 62 -10.41 2.84 -9.12
N TYR A 63 -9.69 2.16 -10.00
CA TYR A 63 -9.20 0.81 -9.78
C TYR A 63 -7.68 0.82 -9.64
N VAL A 64 -7.20 -0.01 -8.72
CA VAL A 64 -5.77 -0.26 -8.52
C VAL A 64 -5.46 -1.65 -9.07
N ASN A 65 -4.56 -1.72 -10.04
CA ASN A 65 -4.18 -2.94 -10.72
C ASN A 65 -2.70 -3.24 -10.49
N ILE A 66 -2.40 -4.50 -10.17
CA ILE A 66 -1.04 -5.05 -10.11
C ILE A 66 -1.09 -6.52 -10.54
N CYS A 67 -0.34 -6.89 -11.57
CA CYS A 67 -0.49 -8.19 -12.23
C CYS A 67 -1.97 -8.49 -12.52
N ASP A 68 -2.48 -9.61 -12.03
CA ASP A 68 -3.87 -10.04 -12.21
C ASP A 68 -4.81 -9.53 -11.10
N ALA A 69 -4.25 -8.96 -10.03
CA ALA A 69 -5.05 -8.44 -8.93
C ALA A 69 -5.64 -7.07 -9.28
N GLN A 70 -6.93 -6.91 -9.00
CA GLN A 70 -7.65 -5.65 -9.16
C GLN A 70 -8.41 -5.33 -7.87
N PHE A 71 -8.24 -4.11 -7.39
CA PHE A 71 -8.93 -3.56 -6.22
C PHE A 71 -9.63 -2.27 -6.57
N THR A 72 -10.75 -2.00 -5.92
CA THR A 72 -11.36 -0.68 -5.94
C THR A 72 -10.62 0.23 -4.95
N TYR A 73 -10.29 1.44 -5.39
CA TYR A 73 -9.70 2.44 -4.50
C TYR A 73 -10.74 2.87 -3.46
N SER A 74 -10.40 2.85 -2.19
CA SER A 74 -11.38 3.03 -1.10
C SER A 74 -11.65 4.49 -0.72
N TYR A 75 -10.84 5.43 -1.19
CA TYR A 75 -11.01 6.88 -0.94
C TYR A 75 -11.00 7.30 0.54
N GLU A 76 -10.40 6.54 1.43
CA GLU A 76 -10.24 6.98 2.80
C GLU A 76 -9.26 8.14 2.90
N TYR A 77 -9.58 9.14 3.74
CA TYR A 77 -8.72 10.28 3.92
C TYR A 77 -7.53 9.93 4.83
N LEU A 78 -6.36 9.79 4.23
CA LEU A 78 -5.13 9.40 4.92
C LEU A 78 -4.17 10.56 5.19
N GLY A 79 -4.49 11.76 4.70
CA GLY A 79 -3.63 12.92 4.77
C GLY A 79 -2.39 12.83 3.88
N ASN A 80 -1.49 13.80 4.02
CA ASN A 80 -0.22 13.83 3.30
C ASN A 80 0.88 13.20 4.16
N THR A 81 1.10 11.92 3.97
CA THR A 81 2.14 11.15 4.66
C THR A 81 3.33 10.90 3.75
N PRO A 82 4.57 10.79 4.28
CA PRO A 82 5.74 10.50 3.47
C PRO A 82 5.58 9.17 2.72
N ARG A 83 6.08 9.13 1.47
CA ARG A 83 6.08 7.94 0.64
C ARG A 83 7.34 7.13 0.86
N LEU A 84 7.20 5.81 0.81
CA LEU A 84 8.33 4.91 0.81
C LEU A 84 9.04 4.95 -0.56
N VAL A 85 10.36 4.85 -0.56
CA VAL A 85 11.13 4.66 -1.80
C VAL A 85 10.90 3.22 -2.27
N ILE A 86 10.34 3.07 -3.47
CA ILE A 86 10.02 1.76 -4.03
C ILE A 86 11.29 1.15 -4.62
N THR A 87 11.64 -0.01 -4.12
CA THR A 87 12.78 -0.82 -4.58
C THR A 87 12.26 -2.09 -5.26
N PRO A 88 13.09 -2.82 -6.03
CA PRO A 88 12.67 -4.12 -6.60
C PRO A 88 12.21 -5.14 -5.56
N LEU A 89 12.69 -5.04 -4.32
CA LEU A 89 12.21 -5.86 -3.21
C LEU A 89 10.80 -5.46 -2.77
N THR A 90 10.55 -4.17 -2.68
CA THR A 90 9.23 -3.62 -2.34
C THR A 90 8.19 -4.02 -3.41
N ASP A 91 8.55 -3.95 -4.69
CA ASP A 91 7.69 -4.39 -5.80
C ASP A 91 7.28 -5.87 -5.64
N ARG A 92 8.24 -6.75 -5.31
CA ARG A 92 7.95 -8.16 -5.06
C ARG A 92 7.02 -8.36 -3.86
N CYS A 93 7.23 -7.61 -2.78
CA CYS A 93 6.35 -7.63 -1.61
C CYS A 93 4.94 -7.19 -2.00
N TYR A 94 4.80 -6.14 -2.79
CA TYR A 94 3.50 -5.65 -3.25
C TYR A 94 2.77 -6.68 -4.10
N ILE A 95 3.46 -7.30 -5.07
CA ILE A 95 2.87 -8.36 -5.89
C ILE A 95 2.37 -9.50 -5.00
N THR A 96 3.20 -10.00 -4.09
CA THR A 96 2.84 -11.13 -3.23
C THR A 96 1.66 -10.80 -2.32
N LEU A 97 1.69 -9.64 -1.66
CA LEU A 97 0.63 -9.21 -0.76
C LEU A 97 -0.69 -8.98 -1.52
N THR A 98 -0.66 -8.29 -2.64
CA THR A 98 -1.88 -8.02 -3.41
C THR A 98 -2.47 -9.28 -4.04
N GLN A 99 -1.64 -10.21 -4.52
CA GLN A 99 -2.13 -11.50 -5.02
C GLN A 99 -2.79 -12.31 -3.91
N SER A 100 -2.16 -12.39 -2.72
CA SER A 100 -2.76 -13.06 -1.56
C SER A 100 -4.13 -12.49 -1.23
N LEU A 101 -4.26 -11.17 -1.23
CA LEU A 101 -5.50 -10.47 -0.94
C LEU A 101 -6.57 -10.71 -2.01
N HIS A 102 -6.17 -10.69 -3.28
CA HIS A 102 -7.08 -10.97 -4.39
C HIS A 102 -7.66 -12.38 -4.33
N LEU A 103 -6.90 -13.34 -3.78
CA LEU A 103 -7.33 -14.72 -3.55
C LEU A 103 -8.05 -14.92 -2.20
N ASN A 104 -8.42 -13.86 -1.50
CA ASN A 104 -9.00 -13.90 -0.15
C ASN A 104 -8.11 -14.65 0.86
N MET A 105 -6.80 -14.60 0.65
CA MET A 105 -5.80 -15.12 1.58
C MET A 105 -5.16 -13.96 2.34
N SER A 106 -4.55 -14.29 3.48
CA SER A 106 -3.74 -13.33 4.22
C SER A 106 -2.27 -13.40 3.79
N GLY A 107 -1.56 -12.28 3.89
CA GLY A 107 -0.13 -12.20 3.66
C GLY A 107 0.61 -11.89 4.96
N ALA A 108 1.73 -12.57 5.22
CA ALA A 108 2.57 -12.32 6.39
C ALA A 108 4.00 -11.98 5.95
N PRO A 109 4.37 -10.69 5.93
CA PRO A 109 5.75 -10.30 5.63
C PRO A 109 6.68 -10.79 6.75
N ALA A 110 7.51 -11.80 6.45
CA ALA A 110 8.48 -12.37 7.36
C ALA A 110 9.87 -11.73 7.17
N GLY A 111 10.64 -11.60 8.23
CA GLY A 111 12.01 -11.08 8.18
C GLY A 111 12.49 -10.53 9.52
N PRO A 112 13.78 -10.19 9.64
CA PRO A 112 14.36 -9.61 10.87
C PRO A 112 13.69 -8.30 11.27
N ALA A 113 13.86 -7.92 12.53
CA ALA A 113 13.42 -6.61 13.01
C ALA A 113 14.12 -5.49 12.21
N GLY A 114 13.42 -4.37 12.01
CA GLY A 114 14.00 -3.21 11.32
C GLY A 114 14.06 -3.30 9.78
N THR A 115 13.53 -4.36 9.14
CA THR A 115 13.55 -4.50 7.67
C THR A 115 12.42 -3.76 6.94
N GLY A 116 11.67 -2.90 7.63
CA GLY A 116 10.64 -2.07 7.00
C GLY A 116 9.32 -2.78 6.67
N LYS A 117 9.05 -3.97 7.26
CA LYS A 117 7.82 -4.73 7.00
C LYS A 117 6.55 -3.92 7.19
N THR A 118 6.43 -3.25 8.33
CA THR A 118 5.28 -2.42 8.68
C THR A 118 5.14 -1.23 7.74
N GLU A 119 6.24 -0.55 7.43
CA GLU A 119 6.21 0.61 6.55
C GLU A 119 5.82 0.24 5.13
N THR A 120 6.28 -0.91 4.63
CA THR A 120 5.87 -1.46 3.33
C THR A 120 4.35 -1.72 3.28
N THR A 121 3.80 -2.30 4.35
CA THR A 121 2.35 -2.56 4.42
C THR A 121 1.54 -1.27 4.53
N LYS A 122 2.00 -0.30 5.32
CA LYS A 122 1.37 1.03 5.40
C LYS A 122 1.36 1.74 4.05
N ASP A 123 2.46 1.66 3.29
CA ASP A 123 2.53 2.30 1.98
C ASP A 123 1.62 1.61 0.96
N LEU A 124 1.49 0.28 1.02
CA LEU A 124 0.52 -0.46 0.21
C LEU A 124 -0.92 -0.06 0.54
N GLY A 125 -1.30 0.01 1.84
CA GLY A 125 -2.63 0.46 2.26
C GLY A 125 -2.94 1.87 1.76
N ARG A 126 -1.96 2.77 1.83
CA ARG A 126 -2.08 4.11 1.27
C ARG A 126 -2.31 4.10 -0.24
N ALA A 127 -1.61 3.24 -0.96
CA ALA A 127 -1.78 3.09 -2.40
C ALA A 127 -3.18 2.55 -2.78
N LEU A 128 -3.81 1.78 -1.90
CA LEU A 128 -5.19 1.30 -2.05
C LEU A 128 -6.24 2.30 -1.53
N GLY A 129 -5.82 3.38 -0.86
CA GLY A 129 -6.71 4.33 -0.21
C GLY A 129 -7.42 3.78 1.02
N ILE A 130 -6.76 2.88 1.75
CA ILE A 130 -7.28 2.18 2.93
C ILE A 130 -6.42 2.53 4.14
N MET A 131 -7.05 2.84 5.26
CA MET A 131 -6.36 3.08 6.52
C MET A 131 -5.76 1.77 7.06
N VAL A 132 -4.50 1.84 7.47
CA VAL A 132 -3.79 0.70 8.04
C VAL A 132 -3.62 0.91 9.54
N TYR A 133 -4.14 -0.03 10.31
CA TYR A 133 -3.98 -0.04 11.76
C TYR A 133 -2.86 -0.98 12.16
N VAL A 134 -1.97 -0.51 13.01
CA VAL A 134 -0.80 -1.26 13.45
C VAL A 134 -0.91 -1.55 14.93
N PHE A 135 -0.95 -2.82 15.28
CA PHE A 135 -0.94 -3.29 16.67
C PHE A 135 0.38 -4.00 16.95
N ASN A 136 1.09 -3.51 17.95
CA ASN A 136 2.32 -4.16 18.43
C ASN A 136 1.95 -5.19 19.49
N CYS A 137 2.01 -6.47 19.12
CA CYS A 137 1.79 -7.56 20.08
C CYS A 137 2.98 -7.67 21.03
N SER A 138 2.72 -7.70 22.33
CA SER A 138 3.69 -8.02 23.38
C SER A 138 3.45 -9.44 23.90
N GLU A 139 4.44 -10.00 24.59
CA GLU A 139 4.33 -11.33 25.22
C GLU A 139 3.20 -11.43 26.26
N GLN A 140 2.70 -10.29 26.73
CA GLN A 140 1.61 -10.19 27.71
C GLN A 140 0.22 -10.17 27.05
N MET A 141 0.12 -10.16 25.71
CA MET A 141 -1.15 -10.16 25.00
C MET A 141 -1.70 -11.58 24.86
N ASP A 142 -2.76 -11.86 25.58
CA ASP A 142 -3.51 -13.10 25.45
C ASP A 142 -4.32 -13.15 24.15
N TYR A 143 -4.65 -14.37 23.70
CA TYR A 143 -5.52 -14.60 22.54
C TYR A 143 -6.86 -13.90 22.65
N LYS A 144 -7.38 -13.69 23.89
CA LYS A 144 -8.63 -12.95 24.15
C LYS A 144 -8.52 -11.49 23.75
N VAL A 145 -7.41 -10.85 24.01
CA VAL A 145 -7.16 -9.44 23.62
C VAL A 145 -7.05 -9.34 22.10
N SER A 146 -6.39 -10.27 21.45
CA SER A 146 -6.28 -10.32 19.98
C SER A 146 -7.67 -10.51 19.35
N PHE A 147 -8.48 -11.42 19.88
CA PHE A 147 -9.86 -11.66 19.43
C PHE A 147 -10.78 -10.44 19.67
N LEU A 148 -10.62 -9.74 20.80
CA LEU A 148 -11.39 -8.52 21.09
C LEU A 148 -11.02 -7.36 20.16
N ILE A 149 -9.76 -7.26 19.77
CA ILE A 149 -9.31 -6.27 18.78
C ILE A 149 -9.97 -6.57 17.43
N ASP A 150 -9.89 -7.80 16.95
CA ASP A 150 -10.52 -8.23 15.69
C ASP A 150 -12.05 -8.01 15.72
N PHE A 151 -12.72 -8.42 16.79
CA PHE A 151 -14.17 -8.34 16.91
C PHE A 151 -14.67 -6.90 17.04
N ARG A 152 -14.08 -6.10 17.94
CA ARG A 152 -14.46 -4.68 18.09
C ARG A 152 -14.15 -3.86 16.84
N PHE A 153 -13.11 -4.24 16.12
CA PHE A 153 -12.77 -3.58 14.88
C PHE A 153 -13.79 -3.91 13.77
N CYS A 154 -14.21 -5.16 13.66
CA CYS A 154 -15.28 -5.57 12.77
C CYS A 154 -16.63 -4.91 13.14
N ASP A 155 -16.99 -4.82 14.42
CA ASP A 155 -18.20 -4.13 14.86
C ASP A 155 -18.16 -2.62 14.57
N TYR A 156 -17.06 -1.94 14.82
CA TYR A 156 -16.91 -0.52 14.52
C TYR A 156 -17.05 -0.23 13.02
N MET A 157 -16.57 -1.16 12.16
CA MET A 157 -16.71 -1.04 10.71
C MET A 157 -18.10 -1.40 10.19
N SER A 158 -18.81 -2.34 10.83
CA SER A 158 -20.16 -2.77 10.41
C SER A 158 -21.22 -1.69 10.65
N TRP A 159 -21.02 -0.80 11.62
CA TRP A 159 -21.95 0.31 11.90
C TRP A 159 -21.91 1.44 10.88
N ASN A 160 -20.82 1.60 10.14
CA ASN A 160 -20.65 2.72 9.20
C ASN A 160 -20.77 2.36 7.72
N PHE A 161 -20.70 1.09 7.32
CA PHE A 161 -20.78 0.73 5.89
C PHE A 161 -21.22 -0.72 5.65
N CYS A 162 -22.35 -0.89 5.00
CA CYS A 162 -22.86 -2.16 4.47
C CYS A 162 -22.12 -2.58 3.17
N SER A 163 -20.84 -2.28 3.05
CA SER A 163 -19.97 -2.73 1.96
C SER A 163 -18.69 -3.22 2.59
N ILE A 164 -18.41 -4.50 2.44
CA ILE A 164 -17.18 -5.16 2.89
C ILE A 164 -15.98 -4.42 2.29
N LYS A 165 -15.44 -3.46 3.04
CA LYS A 165 -14.16 -2.86 2.68
C LYS A 165 -13.05 -3.69 3.29
N PRO A 166 -12.04 -4.08 2.52
CA PRO A 166 -10.88 -4.76 3.08
C PRO A 166 -10.17 -3.82 4.05
N VAL A 167 -10.02 -4.26 5.28
CA VAL A 167 -9.23 -3.57 6.31
C VAL A 167 -7.88 -4.25 6.38
N ILE A 168 -6.81 -3.52 6.12
CA ILE A 168 -5.46 -4.06 6.28
C ILE A 168 -5.08 -3.99 7.76
N LEU A 169 -5.15 -5.12 8.44
CA LEU A 169 -4.70 -5.27 9.82
C LEU A 169 -3.26 -5.81 9.84
N VAL A 170 -2.32 -5.01 10.30
CA VAL A 170 -0.93 -5.45 10.47
C VAL A 170 -0.68 -5.80 11.93
N ILE A 171 -0.51 -7.07 12.23
CA ILE A 171 -0.11 -7.56 13.54
C ILE A 171 1.38 -7.89 13.48
N LEU A 172 2.19 -7.16 14.24
CA LEU A 172 3.64 -7.34 14.31
C LEU A 172 4.01 -8.30 15.44
N ASN A 173 4.93 -9.19 15.15
CA ASN A 173 5.49 -10.33 15.89
C ASN A 173 4.70 -11.64 15.67
N ASN A 174 5.03 -12.31 14.57
CA ASN A 174 4.62 -13.69 14.24
C ASN A 174 3.12 -13.97 14.08
N MET A 175 2.27 -13.00 13.84
CA MET A 175 0.88 -13.24 13.53
C MET A 175 0.42 -12.60 12.22
N LEU A 176 -0.49 -13.30 11.59
CA LEU A 176 -1.10 -13.11 10.28
C LEU A 176 -1.59 -11.69 9.97
N LEU A 177 -1.30 -11.25 8.75
CA LEU A 177 -2.02 -10.18 8.09
C LEU A 177 -3.40 -10.71 7.68
N ARG A 178 -4.47 -10.21 8.25
CA ARG A 178 -5.83 -10.40 7.75
C ARG A 178 -6.32 -9.08 7.14
N ILE A 179 -6.91 -9.18 5.99
CA ILE A 179 -7.56 -8.08 5.28
C ILE A 179 -9.03 -8.42 5.17
#